data_c9244da599326fbef8e1a73675c06cc8
#
_entry.id   c9244da599326fbef8e1a73675c06cc8
#
_cell.length_a   1.000
_cell.length_b   1.000
_cell.length_c   1.000
_cell.angle_alpha   90.00
_cell.angle_beta   90.00
_cell.angle_gamma   90.00
#
_symmetry.space_group_name_H-M   'P 1'
#
loop_
_entity.id
_entity.type
_entity.pdbx_description
1 polymer ?
#
loop_
_entity_poly.entity_id
_entity_poly.type
_entity_poly.pdbx_seq_one_letter_code
_entity_poly.pdbx_strand_id
1 'polypeptide(L)'
;MKRLRVLLLATSLLAAMPVAALQASPAGDRLIAAARDGLDGQVAQLLAAHADVNARDDTGATALHWAVLRNNSSVLARLLKARANPNLTDANGITPLMLAINGGLGDCVQKLLTAGADPNLTRPDGETPLMSAVRVGSADIVGQLLARKVDVNARENRFQQTALMWGIGHPAILRQLLDHGADVRAVTKSWKTTTTNYTPVVSTIGNTGIPWNYDSEYEGASGGLTALIFAAQEGDAESAKLLLDAGADVNQAAADGTTALLASLYRFVPNSETQDRNQRGTFGGLRFAADYKMAGLLLDRGAKPAVSDRAGYTPLHGVALSLLNFNRRGEVIIGFEGDKRNNPNAPPPKPPANEAEGLAMAKRLLDQGADPNAATRQTTPGPLGAVKINPAPPGSTPYHLAGKAGSARLVELMAAHGANANQLRKDGHSPFSIAVMSNDLPVVQAMAAHGAQVKMLFNPSDKIPDPVKSIAEIRNNETVLHIAAISGANYVVPFLAAQGVALDARNDHGETAQDLADAQERFRYARAKEAAGNMDRKGTEIVRETQTSDAFKKLTGKGNSVASN
;
A
#
# COMPACT_ATOMS: atom_id res chain seq x y z
N MET A 1 6.55 7.32 12.15
CA MET A 1 6.76 5.88 12.47
C MET A 1 7.67 5.75 13.67
N LYS A 2 7.25 5.02 14.71
CA LYS A 2 8.05 4.84 15.93
C LYS A 2 9.31 4.06 15.58
N ARG A 3 10.46 4.66 15.86
CA ARG A 3 11.79 4.04 15.73
C ARG A 3 11.79 2.71 16.50
N LEU A 4 11.86 1.60 15.79
CA LEU A 4 12.19 0.31 16.38
C LEU A 4 13.66 0.39 16.79
N ARG A 5 13.92 0.78 18.03
CA ARG A 5 15.22 0.55 18.66
C ARG A 5 15.38 -0.96 18.78
N VAL A 6 16.12 -1.55 17.86
CA VAL A 6 16.70 -2.86 18.10
C VAL A 6 17.73 -2.66 19.21
N LEU A 7 17.26 -2.79 20.45
CA LEU A 7 18.14 -2.98 21.60
C LEU A 7 18.70 -4.38 21.44
N LEU A 8 19.92 -4.48 20.93
CA LEU A 8 20.75 -5.67 21.13
C LEU A 8 20.98 -5.81 22.63
N LEU A 9 20.12 -6.57 23.30
CA LEU A 9 20.41 -7.16 24.60
C LEU A 9 21.47 -8.25 24.40
N ALA A 10 22.73 -7.82 24.22
CA ALA A 10 23.86 -8.65 24.55
C ALA A 10 24.07 -8.52 26.08
N THR A 11 23.17 -9.17 26.84
CA THR A 11 23.42 -9.37 28.26
C THR A 11 24.58 -10.35 28.43
N SER A 12 25.77 -9.79 28.73
CA SER A 12 26.68 -10.24 29.76
C SER A 12 26.57 -11.72 30.18
N LEU A 13 27.30 -12.59 29.51
CA LEU A 13 28.13 -13.56 30.17
C LEU A 13 29.60 -13.18 29.92
N LEU A 14 30.05 -12.09 30.53
CA LEU A 14 31.46 -11.86 30.79
C LEU A 14 31.84 -12.83 31.95
N ALA A 15 32.02 -14.11 31.62
CA ALA A 15 32.90 -14.91 32.42
C ALA A 15 34.26 -14.27 32.26
N ALA A 16 34.72 -13.60 33.33
CA ALA A 16 36.11 -13.15 33.45
C ALA A 16 37.02 -14.36 33.18
N MET A 17 37.54 -14.49 31.98
CA MET A 17 38.59 -15.46 31.72
C MET A 17 39.76 -15.09 32.65
N PRO A 18 40.31 -16.03 33.43
CA PRO A 18 41.43 -15.72 34.31
C PRO A 18 42.60 -15.20 33.47
N VAL A 19 43.28 -14.13 33.93
CA VAL A 19 44.44 -13.50 33.28
C VAL A 19 45.49 -14.53 32.85
N ALA A 20 45.57 -15.68 33.49
CA ALA A 20 46.48 -16.78 33.13
C ALA A 20 46.14 -17.46 31.80
N ALA A 21 44.86 -17.53 31.37
CA ALA A 21 44.47 -18.09 30.07
C ALA A 21 44.86 -17.16 28.90
N LEU A 22 44.95 -15.85 29.16
CA LEU A 22 45.40 -14.85 28.15
C LEU A 22 46.92 -15.02 27.82
N GLN A 23 47.72 -15.61 28.71
CA GLN A 23 49.18 -15.77 28.48
C GLN A 23 49.53 -16.98 27.61
N ALA A 24 48.63 -17.92 27.43
CA ALA A 24 48.86 -19.14 26.62
C ALA A 24 48.45 -18.99 25.14
N SER A 25 47.60 -17.94 24.79
CA SER A 25 47.14 -17.70 23.43
C SER A 25 48.17 -16.91 22.61
N PRO A 26 48.16 -17.02 21.25
CA PRO A 26 49.01 -16.23 20.38
C PRO A 26 48.93 -14.74 20.69
N ALA A 27 50.05 -14.01 20.51
CA ALA A 27 50.08 -12.57 20.85
C ALA A 27 48.99 -11.76 20.11
N GLY A 28 48.57 -12.21 18.92
CA GLY A 28 47.47 -11.63 18.17
C GLY A 28 46.14 -11.79 18.86
N ASP A 29 45.84 -13.00 19.40
CA ASP A 29 44.55 -13.25 20.11
C ASP A 29 44.46 -12.41 21.38
N ARG A 30 45.59 -12.26 22.09
CA ARG A 30 45.66 -11.36 23.27
C ARG A 30 45.43 -9.90 22.90
N LEU A 31 45.93 -9.47 21.73
CA LEU A 31 45.70 -8.12 21.23
C LEU A 31 44.20 -7.87 20.92
N ILE A 32 43.57 -8.85 20.29
CA ILE A 32 42.12 -8.80 20.00
C ILE A 32 41.33 -8.73 21.31
N ALA A 33 41.65 -9.59 22.29
CA ALA A 33 41.00 -9.59 23.60
C ALA A 33 41.19 -8.26 24.33
N ALA A 34 42.42 -7.72 24.36
CA ALA A 34 42.69 -6.43 24.97
C ALA A 34 41.92 -5.28 24.29
N ALA A 35 41.81 -5.28 22.96
CA ALA A 35 41.03 -4.30 22.22
C ALA A 35 39.52 -4.44 22.49
N ARG A 36 39.02 -5.68 22.55
CA ARG A 36 37.62 -6.00 22.90
C ARG A 36 37.25 -5.52 24.30
N ASP A 37 38.17 -5.71 25.27
CA ASP A 37 37.93 -5.34 26.66
C ASP A 37 38.30 -3.86 26.94
N GLY A 38 38.82 -3.14 25.95
CA GLY A 38 39.13 -1.72 26.04
C GLY A 38 40.38 -1.42 26.86
N LEU A 39 41.28 -2.37 27.03
CA LEU A 39 42.47 -2.31 27.87
C LEU A 39 43.63 -1.59 27.14
N ASP A 40 43.57 -0.26 27.05
CA ASP A 40 44.47 0.57 26.27
C ASP A 40 45.97 0.33 26.59
N GLY A 41 46.32 0.17 27.90
CA GLY A 41 47.68 -0.13 28.35
C GLY A 41 48.17 -1.50 27.85
N GLN A 42 47.34 -2.54 27.87
CA GLN A 42 47.71 -3.85 27.36
C GLN A 42 47.85 -3.85 25.83
N VAL A 43 46.95 -3.14 25.12
CA VAL A 43 47.09 -2.93 23.68
C VAL A 43 48.45 -2.30 23.36
N ALA A 44 48.86 -1.24 24.10
CA ALA A 44 50.16 -0.60 23.87
C ALA A 44 51.33 -1.55 24.10
N GLN A 45 51.29 -2.37 25.17
CA GLN A 45 52.34 -3.35 25.49
C GLN A 45 52.45 -4.44 24.43
N LEU A 46 51.29 -5.00 23.97
CA LEU A 46 51.26 -6.04 22.97
C LEU A 46 51.77 -5.55 21.60
N LEU A 47 51.40 -4.31 21.22
CA LEU A 47 51.90 -3.70 20.00
C LEU A 47 53.42 -3.45 20.07
N ALA A 48 53.96 -3.01 21.24
CA ALA A 48 55.38 -2.88 21.46
C ALA A 48 56.12 -4.23 21.42
N ALA A 49 55.44 -5.30 21.79
CA ALA A 49 55.93 -6.69 21.69
C ALA A 49 55.73 -7.31 20.27
N HIS A 50 55.42 -6.50 19.26
CA HIS A 50 55.21 -6.91 17.86
C HIS A 50 54.08 -7.94 17.68
N ALA A 51 53.02 -7.93 18.51
CA ALA A 51 51.85 -8.72 18.25
C ALA A 51 51.28 -8.42 16.84
N ASP A 52 50.79 -9.46 16.14
CA ASP A 52 50.18 -9.28 14.83
C ASP A 52 48.90 -8.41 14.95
N VAL A 53 49.02 -7.17 14.47
CA VAL A 53 47.96 -6.17 14.51
C VAL A 53 46.73 -6.54 13.63
N ASN A 54 46.94 -7.43 12.67
CA ASN A 54 45.95 -7.91 11.72
C ASN A 54 45.44 -9.33 12.04
N ALA A 55 45.80 -9.88 13.20
CA ALA A 55 45.28 -11.17 13.65
C ALA A 55 43.71 -11.12 13.64
N ARG A 56 43.15 -12.31 13.37
CA ARG A 56 41.67 -12.47 13.29
C ARG A 56 41.22 -13.48 14.34
N ASP A 57 40.10 -13.21 14.98
CA ASP A 57 39.41 -14.16 15.85
C ASP A 57 38.55 -15.16 15.04
N ASP A 58 37.84 -16.04 15.74
CA ASP A 58 36.97 -17.08 15.14
C ASP A 58 35.83 -16.46 14.30
N THR A 59 35.49 -15.20 14.52
CA THR A 59 34.49 -14.46 13.71
C THR A 59 35.12 -13.72 12.54
N GLY A 60 36.43 -13.83 12.35
CA GLY A 60 37.19 -13.09 11.37
C GLY A 60 37.45 -11.63 11.74
N ALA A 61 37.00 -11.19 12.91
CA ALA A 61 37.18 -9.81 13.37
C ALA A 61 38.62 -9.58 13.86
N THR A 62 39.16 -8.39 13.57
CA THR A 62 40.47 -7.94 14.05
C THR A 62 40.33 -7.06 15.29
N ALA A 63 41.44 -6.77 15.97
CA ALA A 63 41.48 -5.80 17.06
C ALA A 63 40.87 -4.44 16.68
N LEU A 64 41.01 -4.05 15.39
CA LEU A 64 40.43 -2.82 14.86
C LEU A 64 38.90 -2.85 14.81
N HIS A 65 38.28 -3.98 14.46
CA HIS A 65 36.81 -4.16 14.51
C HIS A 65 36.31 -3.97 15.95
N TRP A 66 36.98 -4.60 16.92
CA TRP A 66 36.60 -4.51 18.34
C TRP A 66 36.77 -3.10 18.90
N ALA A 67 37.85 -2.40 18.53
CA ALA A 67 38.04 -1.00 18.94
C ALA A 67 36.91 -0.09 18.45
N VAL A 68 36.42 -0.30 17.23
CA VAL A 68 35.26 0.42 16.68
C VAL A 68 33.97 0.02 17.41
N LEU A 69 33.69 -1.28 17.58
CA LEU A 69 32.49 -1.76 18.26
C LEU A 69 32.39 -1.24 19.70
N ARG A 70 33.52 -1.04 20.36
CA ARG A 70 33.58 -0.47 21.72
C ARG A 70 33.62 1.07 21.73
N ASN A 71 33.61 1.69 20.54
CA ASN A 71 33.80 3.13 20.40
C ASN A 71 35.05 3.65 21.15
N ASN A 72 36.11 2.84 21.17
CA ASN A 72 37.35 3.19 21.88
C ASN A 72 38.31 3.91 20.92
N SER A 73 38.17 5.22 20.88
CA SER A 73 38.95 6.09 19.99
C SER A 73 40.46 6.06 20.28
N SER A 74 40.89 5.80 21.54
CA SER A 74 42.29 5.67 21.90
C SER A 74 42.92 4.41 21.36
N VAL A 75 42.29 3.26 21.60
CA VAL A 75 42.71 1.94 21.05
C VAL A 75 42.69 1.97 19.53
N LEU A 76 41.63 2.53 18.92
CA LEU A 76 41.55 2.71 17.46
C LEU A 76 42.75 3.47 16.91
N ALA A 77 43.08 4.63 17.49
CA ALA A 77 44.21 5.45 17.04
C ALA A 77 45.55 4.72 17.18
N ARG A 78 45.77 3.94 18.27
CA ARG A 78 46.98 3.14 18.46
C ARG A 78 47.12 2.05 17.44
N LEU A 79 46.04 1.29 17.16
CA LEU A 79 46.06 0.24 16.16
C LEU A 79 46.33 0.79 14.75
N LEU A 80 45.70 1.92 14.38
CA LEU A 80 45.97 2.59 13.10
C LEU A 80 47.40 3.09 13.00
N LYS A 81 47.97 3.66 14.09
CA LYS A 81 49.38 4.06 14.15
C LYS A 81 50.32 2.85 14.00
N ALA A 82 49.92 1.68 14.51
CA ALA A 82 50.65 0.43 14.34
C ALA A 82 50.40 -0.23 12.96
N ARG A 83 49.79 0.52 12.01
CA ARG A 83 49.48 0.06 10.64
C ARG A 83 48.50 -1.12 10.56
N ALA A 84 47.53 -1.18 11.49
CA ALA A 84 46.38 -2.08 11.29
C ALA A 84 45.74 -1.80 9.95
N ASN A 85 45.45 -2.86 9.19
CA ASN A 85 44.79 -2.73 7.89
C ASN A 85 43.29 -2.45 8.08
N PRO A 86 42.78 -1.26 7.73
CA PRO A 86 41.41 -0.87 7.95
C PRO A 86 40.43 -1.52 6.95
N ASN A 87 40.95 -2.28 5.96
CA ASN A 87 40.18 -2.87 4.88
C ASN A 87 39.92 -4.37 5.08
N LEU A 88 40.39 -4.96 6.19
CA LEU A 88 40.06 -6.34 6.51
C LEU A 88 38.57 -6.46 6.86
N THR A 89 37.96 -7.54 6.38
CA THR A 89 36.56 -7.84 6.67
C THR A 89 36.45 -8.94 7.72
N ASP A 90 35.39 -8.94 8.51
CA ASP A 90 34.99 -10.09 9.32
C ASP A 90 34.42 -11.23 8.43
N ALA A 91 33.94 -12.31 9.04
CA ALA A 91 33.33 -13.44 8.34
C ALA A 91 32.04 -13.07 7.57
N ASN A 92 31.41 -11.96 7.90
CA ASN A 92 30.20 -11.44 7.24
C ASN A 92 30.53 -10.40 6.14
N GLY A 93 31.80 -10.17 5.86
CA GLY A 93 32.24 -9.16 4.89
C GLY A 93 32.16 -7.73 5.40
N ILE A 94 32.08 -7.52 6.71
CA ILE A 94 31.96 -6.19 7.32
C ILE A 94 33.37 -5.64 7.61
N THR A 95 33.64 -4.39 7.20
CA THR A 95 34.88 -3.69 7.50
C THR A 95 34.73 -2.86 8.80
N PRO A 96 35.84 -2.47 9.45
CA PRO A 96 35.80 -1.50 10.54
C PRO A 96 35.10 -0.19 10.18
N LEU A 97 35.25 0.28 8.93
CA LEU A 97 34.57 1.47 8.43
C LEU A 97 33.03 1.29 8.44
N MET A 98 32.53 0.16 7.95
CA MET A 98 31.08 -0.14 7.96
C MET A 98 30.54 -0.24 9.39
N LEU A 99 31.30 -0.82 10.33
CA LEU A 99 30.92 -0.84 11.74
C LEU A 99 30.80 0.57 12.32
N ALA A 100 31.78 1.43 12.03
CA ALA A 100 31.78 2.82 12.49
C ALA A 100 30.57 3.59 11.94
N ILE A 101 30.23 3.38 10.66
CA ILE A 101 29.07 4.01 10.00
C ILE A 101 27.77 3.52 10.64
N ASN A 102 27.60 2.20 10.79
CA ASN A 102 26.39 1.62 11.38
C ASN A 102 26.17 2.06 12.84
N GLY A 103 27.26 2.31 13.56
CA GLY A 103 27.24 2.87 14.91
C GLY A 103 27.04 4.39 14.97
N GLY A 104 27.04 5.09 13.85
CA GLY A 104 26.98 6.56 13.80
C GLY A 104 28.23 7.25 14.37
N LEU A 105 29.38 6.56 14.35
CA LEU A 105 30.62 6.97 15.00
C LEU A 105 31.47 7.84 14.08
N GLY A 106 31.05 9.10 13.82
CA GLY A 106 31.69 9.99 12.85
C GLY A 106 33.20 10.21 13.09
N ASP A 107 33.65 10.30 14.35
CA ASP A 107 35.05 10.39 14.71
C ASP A 107 35.87 9.15 14.32
N CYS A 108 35.32 7.97 14.52
CA CYS A 108 35.93 6.70 14.07
C CYS A 108 35.96 6.63 12.54
N VAL A 109 34.90 7.04 11.87
CA VAL A 109 34.84 7.11 10.39
C VAL A 109 35.96 8.00 9.87
N GLN A 110 36.10 9.20 10.42
CA GLN A 110 37.16 10.14 10.01
C GLN A 110 38.57 9.56 10.18
N LYS A 111 38.84 8.91 11.32
CA LYS A 111 40.15 8.28 11.59
C LYS A 111 40.42 7.10 10.63
N LEU A 112 39.44 6.27 10.39
CA LEU A 112 39.55 5.12 9.47
C LEU A 112 39.81 5.59 8.03
N LEU A 113 39.06 6.58 7.54
CA LEU A 113 39.24 7.16 6.21
C LEU A 113 40.61 7.80 6.07
N THR A 114 41.09 8.50 7.11
CA THR A 114 42.43 9.12 7.13
C THR A 114 43.55 8.05 7.10
N ALA A 115 43.29 6.90 7.71
CA ALA A 115 44.22 5.76 7.72
C ALA A 115 44.15 4.89 6.44
N GLY A 116 43.37 5.27 5.43
CA GLY A 116 43.29 4.57 4.16
C GLY A 116 42.22 3.48 4.10
N ALA A 117 41.17 3.59 4.94
CA ALA A 117 39.98 2.75 4.72
C ALA A 117 39.38 3.07 3.36
N ASP A 118 39.12 2.04 2.57
CA ASP A 118 38.50 2.19 1.25
C ASP A 118 36.98 2.40 1.41
N PRO A 119 36.46 3.58 1.03
CA PRO A 119 35.04 3.89 1.15
C PRO A 119 34.16 3.20 0.10
N ASN A 120 34.75 2.42 -0.82
CA ASN A 120 34.03 1.71 -1.87
C ASN A 120 33.95 0.19 -1.64
N LEU A 121 34.57 -0.35 -0.58
CA LEU A 121 34.43 -1.75 -0.25
C LEU A 121 32.98 -2.06 0.10
N THR A 122 32.39 -2.98 -0.67
CA THR A 122 30.99 -3.38 -0.49
C THR A 122 30.85 -4.59 0.41
N ARG A 123 29.71 -4.74 1.04
CA ARG A 123 29.24 -5.99 1.64
C ARG A 123 28.94 -7.04 0.55
N PRO A 124 28.79 -8.31 0.90
CA PRO A 124 28.43 -9.35 -0.06
C PRO A 124 27.11 -9.09 -0.81
N ASP A 125 26.18 -8.37 -0.22
CA ASP A 125 24.91 -7.94 -0.82
C ASP A 125 25.04 -6.70 -1.74
N GLY A 126 26.26 -6.16 -1.86
CA GLY A 126 26.55 -4.96 -2.66
C GLY A 126 26.27 -3.64 -1.95
N GLU A 127 25.85 -3.66 -0.67
CA GLU A 127 25.67 -2.41 0.12
C GLU A 127 27.03 -1.70 0.28
N THR A 128 27.10 -0.44 -0.13
CA THR A 128 28.31 0.40 0.02
C THR A 128 28.31 1.10 1.36
N PRO A 129 29.50 1.57 1.83
CA PRO A 129 29.59 2.46 2.99
C PRO A 129 28.69 3.70 2.88
N LEU A 130 28.60 4.29 1.68
CA LEU A 130 27.72 5.43 1.43
C LEU A 130 26.24 5.08 1.63
N MET A 131 25.78 3.94 1.11
CA MET A 131 24.41 3.47 1.33
C MET A 131 24.12 3.24 2.82
N SER A 132 25.07 2.62 3.53
CA SER A 132 24.95 2.42 4.98
C SER A 132 24.82 3.75 5.73
N ALA A 133 25.62 4.77 5.37
CA ALA A 133 25.58 6.09 5.99
C ALA A 133 24.24 6.81 5.74
N VAL A 134 23.71 6.70 4.52
CA VAL A 134 22.39 7.23 4.16
C VAL A 134 21.29 6.54 4.97
N ARG A 135 21.32 5.22 5.08
CA ARG A 135 20.34 4.44 5.88
C ARG A 135 20.37 4.79 7.37
N VAL A 136 21.55 5.09 7.90
CA VAL A 136 21.73 5.57 9.29
C VAL A 136 21.18 7.00 9.45
N GLY A 137 21.12 7.77 8.37
CA GLY A 137 20.62 9.15 8.37
C GLY A 137 21.63 10.17 8.88
N SER A 138 22.94 9.85 8.79
CA SER A 138 23.99 10.75 9.27
C SER A 138 24.56 11.60 8.15
N ALA A 139 24.10 12.85 8.04
CA ALA A 139 24.55 13.79 7.04
C ALA A 139 26.06 14.11 7.17
N ASP A 140 26.59 14.10 8.39
CA ASP A 140 28.02 14.31 8.64
C ASP A 140 28.88 13.16 8.06
N ILE A 141 28.50 11.91 8.34
CA ILE A 141 29.20 10.73 7.81
C ILE A 141 29.08 10.66 6.28
N VAL A 142 27.91 10.97 5.73
CA VAL A 142 27.70 11.07 4.28
C VAL A 142 28.67 12.10 3.68
N GLY A 143 28.77 13.30 4.28
CA GLY A 143 29.71 14.32 3.83
C GLY A 143 31.18 13.88 3.90
N GLN A 144 31.57 13.17 4.98
CA GLN A 144 32.92 12.62 5.11
C GLN A 144 33.27 11.60 4.00
N LEU A 145 32.28 10.76 3.63
CA LEU A 145 32.45 9.78 2.55
C LEU A 145 32.50 10.46 1.19
N LEU A 146 31.57 11.39 0.91
CA LEU A 146 31.51 12.13 -0.36
C LEU A 146 32.78 13.00 -0.60
N ALA A 147 33.45 13.46 0.47
CA ALA A 147 34.74 14.10 0.35
C ALA A 147 35.86 13.17 -0.14
N ARG A 148 35.60 11.91 -0.30
CA ARG A 148 36.49 10.88 -0.87
C ARG A 148 36.03 10.52 -2.28
N LYS A 149 36.85 9.70 -2.99
CA LYS A 149 36.46 9.18 -4.32
C LYS A 149 35.49 8.00 -4.18
N VAL A 150 34.24 8.29 -3.78
CA VAL A 150 33.19 7.27 -3.70
C VAL A 150 32.39 7.20 -5.00
N ASP A 151 31.93 6.00 -5.35
CA ASP A 151 30.96 5.84 -6.41
C ASP A 151 29.55 6.16 -5.85
N VAL A 152 29.08 7.38 -6.07
CA VAL A 152 27.77 7.84 -5.62
C VAL A 152 26.62 7.11 -6.29
N ASN A 153 26.87 6.50 -7.46
CA ASN A 153 25.91 5.79 -8.27
C ASN A 153 26.01 4.25 -8.18
N ALA A 154 26.83 3.77 -7.23
CA ALA A 154 26.92 2.33 -6.95
C ALA A 154 25.53 1.75 -6.69
N ARG A 155 25.35 0.47 -7.05
CA ARG A 155 24.06 -0.24 -6.96
C ARG A 155 24.20 -1.49 -6.09
N GLU A 156 23.31 -1.69 -5.13
CA GLU A 156 23.27 -2.95 -4.39
C GLU A 156 22.76 -4.10 -5.28
N ASN A 157 23.04 -5.35 -4.87
CA ASN A 157 22.90 -6.52 -5.77
C ASN A 157 21.45 -7.00 -5.93
N ARG A 158 20.58 -6.77 -4.94
CA ARG A 158 19.24 -7.36 -4.90
C ARG A 158 18.25 -6.64 -5.80
N PHE A 159 18.11 -5.33 -5.58
CA PHE A 159 17.14 -4.50 -6.28
C PHE A 159 17.80 -3.45 -7.16
N GLN A 160 19.13 -3.38 -7.20
CA GLN A 160 19.91 -2.36 -7.92
C GLN A 160 19.54 -0.93 -7.48
N GLN A 161 19.25 -0.76 -6.20
CA GLN A 161 19.01 0.54 -5.59
C GLN A 161 20.32 1.31 -5.44
N THR A 162 20.24 2.65 -5.49
CA THR A 162 21.34 3.58 -5.27
C THR A 162 21.21 4.27 -3.92
N ALA A 163 22.28 4.90 -3.45
CA ALA A 163 22.25 5.73 -2.25
C ALA A 163 21.18 6.84 -2.32
N LEU A 164 20.95 7.41 -3.52
CA LEU A 164 19.91 8.42 -3.74
C LEU A 164 18.50 7.91 -3.39
N MET A 165 18.18 6.68 -3.77
CA MET A 165 16.88 6.07 -3.47
C MET A 165 16.69 5.82 -1.97
N TRP A 166 17.77 5.51 -1.25
CA TRP A 166 17.75 5.32 0.20
C TRP A 166 17.71 6.64 0.97
N GLY A 167 18.07 7.75 0.30
CA GLY A 167 18.07 9.10 0.87
C GLY A 167 16.70 9.75 1.03
N ILE A 168 15.63 9.10 0.54
CA ILE A 168 14.26 9.59 0.72
C ILE A 168 13.92 9.65 2.22
N GLY A 169 13.31 10.74 2.65
CA GLY A 169 13.09 11.04 4.08
C GLY A 169 14.25 11.80 4.75
N HIS A 170 15.35 12.02 4.03
CA HIS A 170 16.53 12.75 4.51
C HIS A 170 16.95 13.87 3.53
N PRO A 171 16.21 14.97 3.42
CA PRO A 171 16.43 16.01 2.39
C PRO A 171 17.85 16.60 2.39
N ALA A 172 18.46 16.76 3.57
CA ALA A 172 19.83 17.26 3.68
C ALA A 172 20.86 16.30 3.04
N ILE A 173 20.68 14.98 3.25
CA ILE A 173 21.52 13.95 2.65
C ILE A 173 21.26 13.88 1.15
N LEU A 174 20.00 13.95 0.74
CA LEU A 174 19.61 13.91 -0.66
C LEU A 174 20.30 15.03 -1.44
N ARG A 175 20.32 16.25 -0.88
CA ARG A 175 21.02 17.40 -1.47
C ARG A 175 22.51 17.12 -1.63
N GLN A 176 23.18 16.59 -0.59
CA GLN A 176 24.60 16.25 -0.68
C GLN A 176 24.88 15.22 -1.79
N LEU A 177 24.03 14.19 -1.92
CA LEU A 177 24.16 13.19 -2.98
C LEU A 177 24.00 13.82 -4.36
N LEU A 178 22.99 14.67 -4.55
CA LEU A 178 22.75 15.38 -5.82
C LEU A 178 23.90 16.32 -6.17
N ASP A 179 24.42 17.07 -5.21
CA ASP A 179 25.57 17.98 -5.40
C ASP A 179 26.85 17.22 -5.82
N HIS A 180 26.93 15.92 -5.51
CA HIS A 180 28.05 15.05 -5.91
C HIS A 180 27.72 14.14 -7.11
N GLY A 181 26.66 14.46 -7.89
CA GLY A 181 26.38 13.82 -9.17
C GLY A 181 25.61 12.50 -9.06
N ALA A 182 24.79 12.33 -8.03
CA ALA A 182 23.86 11.21 -7.97
C ALA A 182 22.87 11.26 -9.14
N ASP A 183 22.69 10.13 -9.83
CA ASP A 183 21.83 10.01 -11.01
C ASP A 183 20.36 9.97 -10.61
N VAL A 184 19.64 11.06 -10.86
CA VAL A 184 18.19 11.19 -10.60
C VAL A 184 17.34 10.27 -11.49
N ARG A 185 17.90 9.77 -12.61
CA ARG A 185 17.21 8.90 -13.56
C ARG A 185 17.45 7.42 -13.29
N ALA A 186 18.30 7.11 -12.30
CA ALA A 186 18.57 5.74 -11.90
C ALA A 186 17.25 5.01 -11.58
N VAL A 187 17.15 3.75 -12.02
CA VAL A 187 15.99 2.89 -11.75
C VAL A 187 16.43 1.62 -11.05
N THR A 188 15.55 1.07 -10.24
CA THR A 188 15.75 -0.26 -9.66
C THR A 188 15.70 -1.35 -10.72
N LYS A 189 16.23 -2.53 -10.41
CA LYS A 189 16.09 -3.71 -11.26
C LYS A 189 14.61 -3.99 -11.52
N SER A 190 14.29 -4.32 -12.75
CA SER A 190 12.98 -4.81 -13.14
C SER A 190 13.01 -6.33 -13.33
N TRP A 191 11.88 -6.97 -13.02
CA TRP A 191 11.71 -8.41 -13.21
C TRP A 191 10.28 -8.71 -13.67
N LYS A 192 10.14 -9.80 -14.40
CA LYS A 192 8.82 -10.33 -14.75
C LYS A 192 8.23 -11.04 -13.54
N THR A 193 6.97 -10.74 -13.26
CA THR A 193 6.21 -11.42 -12.22
C THR A 193 5.18 -12.31 -12.91
N THR A 194 5.35 -13.61 -12.83
CA THR A 194 4.33 -14.59 -13.22
C THR A 194 3.65 -15.09 -11.95
N THR A 195 2.38 -14.82 -11.78
CA THR A 195 1.58 -15.43 -10.71
C THR A 195 0.71 -16.52 -11.30
N THR A 196 1.13 -17.78 -11.13
CA THR A 196 0.38 -18.96 -11.58
C THR A 196 -0.67 -19.44 -10.58
N ASN A 197 -0.74 -18.87 -9.38
CA ASN A 197 -1.69 -19.30 -8.34
C ASN A 197 -2.39 -18.09 -7.74
N TYR A 198 -3.49 -17.71 -8.34
CA TYR A 198 -4.45 -16.80 -7.71
C TYR A 198 -5.49 -17.64 -6.97
N THR A 199 -5.37 -17.76 -5.65
CA THR A 199 -6.50 -18.20 -4.84
C THR A 199 -7.56 -17.09 -4.93
N PRO A 200 -8.78 -17.41 -5.38
CA PRO A 200 -9.83 -16.42 -5.47
C PRO A 200 -10.07 -15.85 -4.07
N VAL A 201 -9.79 -14.57 -3.90
CA VAL A 201 -10.35 -13.85 -2.77
C VAL A 201 -11.83 -13.73 -3.11
N VAL A 202 -12.65 -14.48 -2.40
CA VAL A 202 -14.10 -14.31 -2.42
C VAL A 202 -14.35 -12.86 -2.02
N SER A 203 -14.51 -11.99 -3.03
CA SER A 203 -14.94 -10.63 -2.79
C SER A 203 -16.39 -10.69 -2.33
N THR A 204 -16.61 -10.63 -1.03
CA THR A 204 -17.93 -10.42 -0.42
C THR A 204 -18.45 -9.01 -0.65
N ILE A 205 -18.12 -8.43 -1.82
CA ILE A 205 -18.65 -7.13 -2.24
C ILE A 205 -20.02 -7.36 -2.88
N GLY A 206 -21.02 -7.12 -2.08
CA GLY A 206 -22.40 -7.41 -2.45
C GLY A 206 -22.64 -8.91 -2.33
N ASN A 207 -23.65 -9.25 -1.60
CA ASN A 207 -24.07 -10.58 -1.19
C ASN A 207 -24.61 -11.42 -2.37
N THR A 208 -23.98 -11.33 -3.54
CA THR A 208 -24.40 -12.04 -4.76
C THR A 208 -23.90 -13.46 -4.81
N GLY A 209 -23.07 -13.89 -3.86
CA GLY A 209 -22.58 -15.27 -3.81
C GLY A 209 -21.76 -15.75 -5.02
N ILE A 210 -21.43 -14.85 -5.95
CA ILE A 210 -20.70 -15.18 -7.17
C ILE A 210 -19.21 -15.17 -6.84
N PRO A 211 -18.52 -16.31 -6.80
CA PRO A 211 -17.07 -16.33 -6.74
C PRO A 211 -16.53 -15.87 -8.09
N TRP A 212 -15.88 -14.70 -8.10
CA TRP A 212 -15.19 -14.21 -9.28
C TRP A 212 -13.86 -14.95 -9.42
N ASN A 213 -13.87 -16.09 -10.12
CA ASN A 213 -12.66 -16.77 -10.56
C ASN A 213 -12.26 -16.19 -11.92
N TYR A 214 -11.31 -15.26 -11.92
CA TYR A 214 -10.59 -14.94 -13.14
C TYR A 214 -9.27 -15.73 -13.09
N ASP A 215 -9.21 -16.85 -13.79
CA ASP A 215 -7.97 -17.48 -14.23
C ASP A 215 -7.34 -16.56 -15.27
N SER A 216 -6.64 -15.55 -14.82
CA SER A 216 -5.76 -14.78 -15.68
C SER A 216 -4.33 -15.11 -15.28
N GLU A 217 -3.60 -15.77 -16.17
CA GLU A 217 -2.15 -15.74 -16.15
C GLU A 217 -1.73 -14.28 -16.20
N TYR A 218 -1.28 -13.76 -15.06
CA TYR A 218 -0.78 -12.41 -14.99
C TYR A 218 0.72 -12.41 -15.28
N GLU A 219 1.08 -11.98 -16.46
CA GLU A 219 2.44 -11.53 -16.73
C GLU A 219 2.57 -10.05 -16.33
N GLY A 220 3.10 -9.81 -15.16
CA GLY A 220 3.42 -8.49 -14.65
C GLY A 220 4.90 -8.17 -14.80
N ALA A 221 5.21 -6.92 -14.76
CA ALA A 221 6.57 -6.44 -14.53
C ALA A 221 6.57 -5.63 -13.25
N SER A 222 7.57 -5.83 -12.42
CA SER A 222 7.79 -5.08 -11.18
C SER A 222 9.18 -4.47 -11.19
N GLY A 223 9.41 -3.47 -10.35
CA GLY A 223 10.68 -2.74 -10.32
C GLY A 223 10.74 -1.59 -11.33
N GLY A 224 11.94 -1.14 -11.68
CA GLY A 224 12.11 0.04 -12.52
C GLY A 224 11.72 1.34 -11.79
N LEU A 225 11.70 1.33 -10.45
CA LEU A 225 11.32 2.47 -9.63
C LEU A 225 12.43 3.51 -9.60
N THR A 226 12.07 4.79 -9.70
CA THR A 226 12.96 5.94 -9.54
C THR A 226 12.93 6.48 -8.11
N ALA A 227 13.91 7.29 -7.73
CA ALA A 227 13.91 8.00 -6.46
C ALA A 227 12.67 8.90 -6.30
N LEU A 228 12.18 9.51 -7.40
CA LEU A 228 10.97 10.33 -7.39
C LEU A 228 9.71 9.51 -7.09
N ILE A 229 9.61 8.28 -7.63
CA ILE A 229 8.50 7.38 -7.31
C ILE A 229 8.53 7.00 -5.82
N PHE A 230 9.70 6.69 -5.25
CA PHE A 230 9.83 6.43 -3.82
C PHE A 230 9.41 7.65 -2.98
N ALA A 231 9.85 8.86 -3.34
CA ALA A 231 9.44 10.09 -2.65
C ALA A 231 7.92 10.30 -2.68
N ALA A 232 7.29 10.00 -3.83
CA ALA A 232 5.84 10.08 -3.97
C ALA A 232 5.10 9.03 -3.12
N GLN A 233 5.63 7.81 -3.02
CA GLN A 233 5.08 6.74 -2.18
C GLN A 233 5.14 7.08 -0.69
N GLU A 234 6.26 7.63 -0.24
CA GLU A 234 6.44 8.04 1.16
C GLU A 234 5.73 9.37 1.48
N GLY A 235 5.35 10.15 0.47
CA GLY A 235 4.77 11.49 0.63
C GLY A 235 5.79 12.54 1.05
N ASP A 236 7.07 12.31 0.71
CA ASP A 236 8.15 13.23 1.01
C ASP A 236 8.24 14.31 -0.08
N ALA A 237 7.45 15.38 0.12
CA ALA A 237 7.37 16.48 -0.83
C ALA A 237 8.69 17.29 -0.94
N GLU A 238 9.50 17.32 0.13
CA GLU A 238 10.79 18.01 0.11
C GLU A 238 11.79 17.26 -0.75
N SER A 239 11.92 15.95 -0.56
CA SER A 239 12.75 15.10 -1.42
C SER A 239 12.26 15.11 -2.87
N ALA A 240 10.95 15.02 -3.11
CA ALA A 240 10.40 15.09 -4.47
C ALA A 240 10.76 16.42 -5.16
N LYS A 241 10.67 17.53 -4.45
CA LYS A 241 11.06 18.85 -4.99
C LYS A 241 12.53 18.89 -5.34
N LEU A 242 13.41 18.42 -4.46
CA LEU A 242 14.85 18.38 -4.73
C LEU A 242 15.19 17.54 -5.96
N LEU A 243 14.55 16.37 -6.10
CA LEU A 243 14.74 15.49 -7.26
C LEU A 243 14.27 16.16 -8.56
N LEU A 244 13.12 16.82 -8.54
CA LEU A 244 12.58 17.54 -9.70
C LEU A 244 13.46 18.75 -10.07
N ASP A 245 13.95 19.50 -9.09
CA ASP A 245 14.87 20.62 -9.30
C ASP A 245 16.21 20.13 -9.87
N ALA A 246 16.63 18.90 -9.55
CA ALA A 246 17.81 18.25 -10.11
C ALA A 246 17.56 17.57 -11.48
N GLY A 247 16.36 17.71 -12.07
CA GLY A 247 16.05 17.23 -13.41
C GLY A 247 15.52 15.80 -13.48
N ALA A 248 14.93 15.27 -12.40
CA ALA A 248 14.19 14.03 -12.47
C ALA A 248 13.01 14.15 -13.46
N ASP A 249 12.81 13.16 -14.32
CA ASP A 249 11.67 13.12 -15.21
C ASP A 249 10.40 12.78 -14.42
N VAL A 250 9.50 13.77 -14.30
CA VAL A 250 8.24 13.64 -13.57
C VAL A 250 7.32 12.55 -14.16
N ASN A 251 7.51 12.21 -15.44
CA ASN A 251 6.72 11.24 -16.18
C ASN A 251 7.42 9.88 -16.37
N GLN A 252 8.62 9.71 -15.81
CA GLN A 252 9.31 8.43 -15.88
C GLN A 252 8.48 7.37 -15.15
N ALA A 253 8.13 6.30 -15.88
CA ALA A 253 7.31 5.22 -15.36
C ALA A 253 8.17 4.04 -14.93
N ALA A 254 7.75 3.37 -13.88
CA ALA A 254 8.24 2.05 -13.45
C ALA A 254 7.87 0.96 -14.47
N ALA A 255 8.37 -0.25 -14.26
CA ALA A 255 8.14 -1.36 -15.18
C ALA A 255 6.66 -1.77 -15.32
N ASP A 256 5.84 -1.52 -14.31
CA ASP A 256 4.39 -1.72 -14.31
C ASP A 256 3.59 -0.51 -14.86
N GLY A 257 4.28 0.53 -15.30
CA GLY A 257 3.67 1.78 -15.78
C GLY A 257 3.40 2.80 -14.67
N THR A 258 3.72 2.50 -13.41
CA THR A 258 3.51 3.44 -12.30
C THR A 258 4.41 4.66 -12.44
N THR A 259 3.81 5.86 -12.46
CA THR A 259 4.52 7.15 -12.37
C THR A 259 4.47 7.69 -10.95
N ALA A 260 5.26 8.72 -10.67
CA ALA A 260 5.22 9.40 -9.37
C ALA A 260 3.81 9.94 -9.04
N LEU A 261 3.09 10.46 -10.06
CA LEU A 261 1.71 10.93 -9.88
C LEU A 261 0.77 9.78 -9.46
N LEU A 262 0.84 8.62 -10.13
CA LEU A 262 0.09 7.44 -9.72
C LEU A 262 0.47 7.01 -8.30
N ALA A 263 1.76 6.92 -8.01
CA ALA A 263 2.27 6.52 -6.69
C ALA A 263 1.74 7.40 -5.56
N SER A 264 1.62 8.72 -5.78
CA SER A 264 1.10 9.66 -4.79
C SER A 264 -0.40 9.48 -4.49
N LEU A 265 -1.17 9.01 -5.47
CA LEU A 265 -2.63 8.84 -5.36
C LEU A 265 -3.06 7.43 -4.94
N TYR A 266 -2.12 6.45 -4.96
CA TYR A 266 -2.35 5.05 -4.60
C TYR A 266 -1.56 4.62 -3.36
N ARG A 267 -1.53 5.46 -2.33
CA ARG A 267 -0.81 5.15 -1.09
C ARG A 267 -1.64 4.28 -0.17
N PHE A 268 -0.95 3.37 0.52
CA PHE A 268 -1.51 2.62 1.64
C PHE A 268 -0.95 3.19 2.94
N VAL A 269 -1.81 3.67 3.81
CA VAL A 269 -1.41 4.18 5.11
C VAL A 269 -2.09 3.38 6.23
N PRO A 270 -1.42 3.20 7.38
CA PRO A 270 -2.06 2.59 8.53
C PRO A 270 -3.31 3.38 8.95
N ASN A 271 -4.40 2.69 9.21
CA ASN A 271 -5.60 3.33 9.74
C ASN A 271 -5.38 3.65 11.22
N SER A 272 -5.02 4.90 11.52
CA SER A 272 -4.78 5.36 12.89
C SER A 272 -6.06 5.46 13.76
N GLU A 273 -7.23 5.41 13.14
CA GLU A 273 -8.51 5.51 13.83
C GLU A 273 -9.01 4.16 14.36
N THR A 274 -8.42 3.05 13.94
CA THR A 274 -8.76 1.72 14.43
C THR A 274 -7.79 1.24 15.51
N GLN A 275 -7.74 1.91 16.66
CA GLN A 275 -7.15 1.32 17.88
C GLN A 275 -8.04 0.21 18.48
N ASP A 276 -9.19 -0.04 17.88
CA ASP A 276 -10.07 -1.13 18.33
C ASP A 276 -9.57 -2.47 17.79
N ARG A 277 -8.90 -3.22 18.68
CA ARG A 277 -8.32 -4.55 18.41
C ARG A 277 -9.35 -5.62 18.00
N ASN A 278 -10.64 -5.30 18.01
CA ASN A 278 -11.73 -6.22 17.70
C ASN A 278 -12.23 -6.14 16.23
N GLN A 279 -11.74 -5.19 15.43
CA GLN A 279 -12.06 -5.16 13.98
C GLN A 279 -11.09 -6.05 13.19
N ARG A 280 -11.19 -7.37 13.37
CA ARG A 280 -10.44 -8.38 12.62
C ARG A 280 -11.03 -8.64 11.23
N GLY A 281 -11.51 -7.65 10.51
CA GLY A 281 -12.18 -7.83 9.23
C GLY A 281 -11.69 -6.99 8.07
N THR A 282 -10.88 -5.97 8.31
CA THR A 282 -10.37 -5.09 7.25
C THR A 282 -8.88 -5.28 7.08
N PHE A 283 -8.45 -5.73 5.93
CA PHE A 283 -7.10 -5.75 5.34
C PHE A 283 -5.96 -5.20 6.24
N GLY A 284 -5.67 -5.84 7.38
CA GLY A 284 -4.52 -5.50 8.23
C GLY A 284 -4.43 -4.05 8.71
N GLY A 285 -5.53 -3.29 8.73
CA GLY A 285 -5.52 -1.90 9.19
C GLY A 285 -4.92 -0.89 8.21
N LEU A 286 -4.85 -1.20 6.91
CA LEU A 286 -4.42 -0.27 5.87
C LEU A 286 -5.64 0.35 5.17
N ARG A 287 -5.53 1.64 4.82
CA ARG A 287 -6.50 2.35 3.97
C ARG A 287 -5.83 2.96 2.76
N PHE A 288 -6.57 3.13 1.68
CA PHE A 288 -6.15 3.99 0.58
C PHE A 288 -6.13 5.45 1.05
N ALA A 289 -5.02 6.12 0.81
CA ALA A 289 -4.89 7.55 1.06
C ALA A 289 -4.18 8.18 -0.13
N ALA A 290 -4.85 9.12 -0.78
CA ALA A 290 -4.23 9.96 -1.77
C ALA A 290 -3.45 11.09 -1.07
N ASP A 291 -2.25 11.37 -1.54
CA ASP A 291 -1.51 12.56 -1.17
C ASP A 291 -1.74 13.65 -2.21
N TYR A 292 -2.80 14.44 -1.99
CA TYR A 292 -3.18 15.49 -2.94
C TYR A 292 -2.16 16.64 -3.01
N LYS A 293 -1.37 16.88 -1.95
CA LYS A 293 -0.30 17.88 -1.96
C LYS A 293 0.85 17.44 -2.86
N MET A 294 1.27 16.18 -2.73
CA MET A 294 2.27 15.58 -3.60
C MET A 294 1.79 15.53 -5.04
N ALA A 295 0.56 15.07 -5.29
CA ALA A 295 -0.03 15.06 -6.63
C ALA A 295 -0.08 16.48 -7.24
N GLY A 296 -0.43 17.48 -6.45
CA GLY A 296 -0.41 18.90 -6.84
C GLY A 296 0.97 19.36 -7.28
N LEU A 297 1.99 19.08 -6.47
CA LEU A 297 3.39 19.39 -6.79
C LEU A 297 3.82 18.75 -8.12
N LEU A 298 3.51 17.47 -8.33
CA LEU A 298 3.88 16.75 -9.54
C LEU A 298 3.18 17.32 -10.79
N LEU A 299 1.89 17.66 -10.68
CA LEU A 299 1.14 18.31 -11.76
C LEU A 299 1.69 19.72 -12.06
N ASP A 300 2.12 20.49 -11.06
CA ASP A 300 2.78 21.79 -11.23
C ASP A 300 4.12 21.67 -11.99
N ARG A 301 4.75 20.49 -11.91
CA ARG A 301 6.00 20.15 -12.60
C ARG A 301 5.79 19.39 -13.91
N GLY A 302 4.57 19.36 -14.46
CA GLY A 302 4.24 18.80 -15.77
C GLY A 302 3.97 17.29 -15.77
N ALA A 303 3.56 16.71 -14.64
CA ALA A 303 3.06 15.33 -14.64
C ALA A 303 1.80 15.24 -15.52
N LYS A 304 1.75 14.21 -16.36
CA LYS A 304 0.64 13.97 -17.28
C LYS A 304 -0.56 13.38 -16.53
N PRO A 305 -1.75 14.00 -16.55
CA PRO A 305 -2.92 13.53 -15.80
C PRO A 305 -3.61 12.31 -16.42
N ALA A 306 -3.38 12.06 -17.72
CA ALA A 306 -4.00 10.98 -18.49
C ALA A 306 -3.16 9.70 -18.56
N VAL A 307 -2.11 9.58 -17.74
CA VAL A 307 -1.31 8.35 -17.67
C VAL A 307 -2.09 7.20 -17.05
N SER A 308 -1.77 5.97 -17.48
CA SER A 308 -2.26 4.77 -16.80
C SER A 308 -1.11 3.80 -16.57
N ASP A 309 -1.23 3.01 -15.52
CA ASP A 309 -0.39 1.83 -15.36
C ASP A 309 -0.80 0.72 -16.35
N ARG A 310 -0.10 -0.42 -16.32
CA ARG A 310 -0.41 -1.57 -17.18
C ARG A 310 -1.78 -2.17 -16.92
N ALA A 311 -2.27 -2.07 -15.70
CA ALA A 311 -3.60 -2.53 -15.30
C ALA A 311 -4.71 -1.57 -15.74
N GLY A 312 -4.38 -0.40 -16.28
CA GLY A 312 -5.33 0.63 -16.73
C GLY A 312 -5.77 1.58 -15.62
N TYR A 313 -5.15 1.56 -14.45
CA TYR A 313 -5.45 2.54 -13.42
C TYR A 313 -4.86 3.90 -13.77
N THR A 314 -5.68 4.95 -13.65
CA THR A 314 -5.30 6.34 -13.90
C THR A 314 -5.28 7.14 -12.59
N PRO A 315 -4.69 8.35 -12.57
CA PRO A 315 -4.78 9.25 -11.43
C PRO A 315 -6.22 9.49 -10.94
N LEU A 316 -7.18 9.58 -11.86
CA LEU A 316 -8.58 9.81 -11.53
C LEU A 316 -9.21 8.59 -10.82
N HIS A 317 -8.81 7.35 -11.16
CA HIS A 317 -9.18 6.17 -10.38
C HIS A 317 -8.65 6.27 -8.94
N GLY A 318 -7.42 6.74 -8.75
CA GLY A 318 -6.81 6.92 -7.42
C GLY A 318 -7.60 7.89 -6.56
N VAL A 319 -8.02 9.03 -7.13
CA VAL A 319 -8.89 9.98 -6.44
C VAL A 319 -10.22 9.34 -6.05
N ALA A 320 -10.89 8.67 -6.99
CA ALA A 320 -12.17 8.02 -6.71
C ALA A 320 -12.04 6.93 -5.63
N LEU A 321 -10.96 6.14 -5.65
CA LEU A 321 -10.67 5.14 -4.63
C LEU A 321 -10.41 5.73 -3.24
N SER A 322 -9.70 6.85 -3.16
CA SER A 322 -9.40 7.52 -1.88
C SER A 322 -10.64 8.11 -1.21
N LEU A 323 -11.69 8.37 -1.99
CA LEU A 323 -12.99 8.84 -1.52
C LEU A 323 -13.93 7.67 -1.17
N LEU A 324 -13.53 6.40 -1.44
CA LEU A 324 -14.30 5.26 -0.97
C LEU A 324 -14.33 5.25 0.55
N ASN A 325 -15.50 5.47 1.11
CA ASN A 325 -15.69 5.31 2.54
C ASN A 325 -15.88 3.82 2.86
N PHE A 326 -14.80 3.13 3.22
CA PHE A 326 -14.85 1.72 3.59
C PHE A 326 -15.74 1.45 4.82
N ASN A 327 -15.99 2.46 5.66
CA ASN A 327 -16.95 2.38 6.76
C ASN A 327 -18.41 2.49 6.31
N ARG A 328 -18.68 2.93 5.07
CA ARG A 328 -20.03 2.95 4.48
C ARG A 328 -20.45 1.59 3.91
N ARG A 329 -19.50 0.70 3.69
CA ARG A 329 -19.91 -0.68 3.51
C ARG A 329 -20.47 -1.14 4.84
N GLY A 330 -21.79 -1.23 4.90
CA GLY A 330 -22.30 -2.32 5.65
C GLY A 330 -21.56 -3.57 5.16
N GLU A 331 -20.43 -3.94 5.76
CA GLU A 331 -20.29 -5.34 6.06
C GLU A 331 -21.67 -5.67 6.57
N VAL A 332 -22.36 -6.60 5.89
CA VAL A 332 -23.56 -7.19 6.44
C VAL A 332 -23.10 -7.85 7.74
N ILE A 333 -22.96 -7.02 8.76
CA ILE A 333 -22.95 -7.52 10.13
C ILE A 333 -24.41 -7.91 10.28
N ILE A 334 -24.61 -9.18 10.09
CA ILE A 334 -25.81 -9.92 10.35
C ILE A 334 -26.48 -9.26 11.53
N GLY A 335 -27.70 -8.73 11.32
CA GLY A 335 -28.43 -7.85 12.22
C GLY A 335 -28.36 -8.26 13.68
N PHE A 336 -27.52 -7.55 14.43
CA PHE A 336 -27.65 -7.51 15.88
C PHE A 336 -28.46 -6.26 16.22
N GLU A 337 -29.37 -6.41 17.14
CA GLU A 337 -30.13 -5.30 17.69
C GLU A 337 -29.17 -4.15 18.08
N GLY A 338 -29.37 -2.97 17.45
CA GLY A 338 -28.50 -1.80 17.66
C GLY A 338 -27.66 -1.36 16.46
N ASP A 339 -27.70 -2.05 15.32
CA ASP A 339 -27.02 -1.56 14.12
C ASP A 339 -27.74 -0.33 13.53
N LYS A 340 -27.25 0.86 13.95
CA LYS A 340 -27.80 2.16 13.50
C LYS A 340 -27.67 2.41 12.00
N ARG A 341 -26.96 1.53 11.25
CA ARG A 341 -26.69 1.67 9.82
C ARG A 341 -27.89 1.36 8.95
N ASN A 342 -28.83 0.56 9.46
CA ASN A 342 -30.08 0.20 8.78
C ASN A 342 -31.30 0.97 9.32
N ASN A 343 -31.07 2.03 10.10
CA ASN A 343 -32.17 2.86 10.56
C ASN A 343 -32.74 3.67 9.37
N PRO A 344 -34.01 3.47 8.96
CA PRO A 344 -34.63 4.23 7.88
C PRO A 344 -34.69 5.75 8.14
N ASN A 345 -34.54 6.15 9.41
CA ASN A 345 -34.47 7.53 9.84
C ASN A 345 -33.03 7.99 10.12
N ALA A 346 -32.02 7.17 9.81
CA ALA A 346 -30.64 7.59 9.95
C ALA A 346 -30.36 8.75 8.99
N PRO A 347 -29.65 9.78 9.43
CA PRO A 347 -29.24 10.84 8.52
C PRO A 347 -28.40 10.25 7.39
N PRO A 348 -28.44 10.85 6.19
CA PRO A 348 -27.60 10.40 5.07
C PRO A 348 -26.15 10.31 5.54
N PRO A 349 -25.41 9.33 5.05
CA PRO A 349 -24.04 9.13 5.47
C PRO A 349 -23.23 10.42 5.20
N LYS A 350 -22.37 10.80 6.16
CA LYS A 350 -21.52 11.99 6.01
C LYS A 350 -20.58 11.81 4.80
N PRO A 351 -20.33 12.88 4.04
CA PRO A 351 -19.32 12.84 2.98
C PRO A 351 -17.95 12.43 3.55
N PRO A 352 -17.05 11.86 2.71
CA PRO A 352 -15.68 11.53 3.12
C PRO A 352 -14.98 12.77 3.71
N ALA A 353 -14.17 12.58 4.75
CA ALA A 353 -13.49 13.70 5.42
C ALA A 353 -12.57 14.51 4.47
N ASN A 354 -12.07 13.86 3.42
CA ASN A 354 -11.20 14.45 2.40
C ASN A 354 -11.95 14.80 1.08
N GLU A 355 -13.29 14.86 1.10
CA GLU A 355 -14.08 15.05 -0.12
C GLU A 355 -13.71 16.36 -0.85
N ALA A 356 -13.57 17.45 -0.11
CA ALA A 356 -13.26 18.75 -0.72
C ALA A 356 -11.92 18.76 -1.46
N GLU A 357 -10.88 18.18 -0.86
CA GLU A 357 -9.56 18.05 -1.48
C GLU A 357 -9.60 17.08 -2.67
N GLY A 358 -10.32 15.97 -2.54
CA GLY A 358 -10.52 15.00 -3.60
C GLY A 358 -11.26 15.58 -4.81
N LEU A 359 -12.32 16.35 -4.58
CA LEU A 359 -13.06 17.06 -5.65
C LEU A 359 -12.18 18.09 -6.36
N ALA A 360 -11.39 18.87 -5.62
CA ALA A 360 -10.47 19.83 -6.21
C ALA A 360 -9.42 19.15 -7.08
N MET A 361 -8.86 18.01 -6.63
CA MET A 361 -7.92 17.21 -7.39
C MET A 361 -8.58 16.56 -8.62
N ALA A 362 -9.76 15.98 -8.46
CA ALA A 362 -10.52 15.41 -9.59
C ALA A 362 -10.79 16.47 -10.65
N LYS A 363 -11.25 17.66 -10.24
CA LYS A 363 -11.49 18.78 -11.15
C LYS A 363 -10.21 19.15 -11.90
N ARG A 364 -9.11 19.31 -11.20
CA ARG A 364 -7.82 19.64 -11.82
C ARG A 364 -7.37 18.58 -12.84
N LEU A 365 -7.49 17.31 -12.53
CA LEU A 365 -7.14 16.21 -13.43
C LEU A 365 -8.03 16.23 -14.69
N LEU A 366 -9.34 16.41 -14.52
CA LEU A 366 -10.32 16.47 -15.60
C LEU A 366 -10.09 17.69 -16.51
N ASP A 367 -9.89 18.87 -15.93
CA ASP A 367 -9.59 20.11 -16.68
C ASP A 367 -8.30 19.99 -17.50
N GLN A 368 -7.35 19.13 -17.07
CA GLN A 368 -6.10 18.84 -17.75
C GLN A 368 -6.17 17.61 -18.69
N GLY A 369 -7.37 17.08 -18.93
CA GLY A 369 -7.62 16.03 -19.92
C GLY A 369 -7.55 14.60 -19.39
N ALA A 370 -7.70 14.37 -18.08
CA ALA A 370 -7.92 13.01 -17.57
C ALA A 370 -9.27 12.47 -18.09
N ASP A 371 -9.27 11.23 -18.57
CA ASP A 371 -10.47 10.57 -19.11
C ASP A 371 -11.28 9.90 -17.98
N PRO A 372 -12.52 10.34 -17.69
CA PRO A 372 -13.38 9.71 -16.69
C PRO A 372 -13.92 8.34 -17.12
N ASN A 373 -13.74 7.96 -18.40
CA ASN A 373 -14.15 6.71 -19.00
C ASN A 373 -13.00 5.71 -19.20
N ALA A 374 -11.78 6.08 -18.80
CA ALA A 374 -10.63 5.17 -18.87
C ALA A 374 -10.91 3.88 -18.08
N ALA A 375 -10.82 2.74 -18.75
CA ALA A 375 -11.21 1.46 -18.17
C ALA A 375 -10.00 0.65 -17.67
N THR A 376 -10.12 0.04 -16.50
CA THR A 376 -9.13 -0.94 -16.02
C THR A 376 -9.12 -2.16 -16.94
N ARG A 377 -7.93 -2.73 -17.19
CA ARG A 377 -7.74 -3.85 -18.12
C ARG A 377 -7.74 -5.20 -17.43
N GLN A 378 -7.23 -5.25 -16.21
CA GLN A 378 -7.01 -6.48 -15.45
C GLN A 378 -7.37 -6.30 -13.98
N THR A 379 -7.59 -7.42 -13.29
CA THR A 379 -7.77 -7.51 -11.84
C THR A 379 -6.43 -7.56 -11.11
N THR A 380 -5.42 -6.86 -11.57
CA THR A 380 -4.09 -6.94 -10.98
C THR A 380 -4.01 -6.27 -9.61
N PRO A 381 -3.08 -6.71 -8.76
CA PRO A 381 -2.72 -5.91 -7.60
C PRO A 381 -2.32 -4.52 -8.11
N GLY A 382 -2.87 -3.49 -7.47
CA GLY A 382 -2.59 -2.10 -7.83
C GLY A 382 -1.10 -1.79 -7.90
N PRO A 383 -0.72 -0.62 -8.40
CA PRO A 383 0.66 -0.21 -8.49
C PRO A 383 1.34 -0.48 -7.16
N LEU A 384 2.53 -1.10 -7.19
CA LEU A 384 3.35 -1.43 -6.03
C LEU A 384 3.24 -2.86 -5.47
N GLY A 385 2.55 -3.80 -6.16
CA GLY A 385 2.73 -5.25 -5.89
C GLY A 385 2.46 -5.78 -4.47
N ALA A 386 2.18 -4.88 -3.52
CA ALA A 386 2.30 -5.20 -2.10
C ALA A 386 0.99 -5.65 -1.44
N VAL A 387 -0.16 -5.36 -2.03
CA VAL A 387 -1.45 -5.74 -1.41
C VAL A 387 -2.38 -6.28 -2.48
N LYS A 388 -2.80 -7.53 -2.33
CA LYS A 388 -3.82 -8.20 -3.16
C LYS A 388 -5.22 -7.60 -2.90
N ILE A 389 -5.34 -6.28 -3.01
CA ILE A 389 -6.63 -5.62 -2.95
C ILE A 389 -7.05 -5.41 -4.40
N ASN A 390 -8.09 -6.10 -4.80
CA ASN A 390 -8.73 -5.87 -6.09
C ASN A 390 -9.88 -4.87 -5.91
N PRO A 391 -9.59 -3.55 -5.95
CA PRO A 391 -10.61 -2.55 -5.65
C PRO A 391 -11.63 -2.40 -6.79
N ALA A 392 -11.27 -2.86 -7.99
CA ALA A 392 -12.10 -2.65 -9.17
C ALA A 392 -12.00 -3.82 -10.14
N PRO A 393 -13.12 -4.48 -10.51
CA PRO A 393 -13.16 -5.47 -11.58
C PRO A 393 -12.70 -4.89 -12.92
N PRO A 394 -12.23 -5.74 -13.87
CA PRO A 394 -11.85 -5.29 -15.20
C PRO A 394 -12.97 -4.53 -15.91
N GLY A 395 -12.59 -3.46 -16.62
CA GLY A 395 -13.53 -2.55 -17.25
C GLY A 395 -14.08 -1.48 -16.32
N SER A 396 -13.65 -1.45 -15.05
CA SER A 396 -14.03 -0.36 -14.15
C SER A 396 -13.42 0.95 -14.60
N THR A 397 -14.25 2.01 -14.61
CA THR A 397 -13.81 3.38 -14.88
C THR A 397 -13.78 4.20 -13.59
N PRO A 398 -13.13 5.37 -13.56
CA PRO A 398 -13.27 6.30 -12.45
C PRO A 398 -14.73 6.57 -12.09
N TYR A 399 -15.60 6.61 -13.09
CA TYR A 399 -17.03 6.86 -12.88
C TYR A 399 -17.76 5.70 -12.18
N HIS A 400 -17.37 4.44 -12.43
CA HIS A 400 -17.85 3.27 -11.65
C HIS A 400 -17.46 3.41 -10.17
N LEU A 401 -16.23 3.86 -9.92
CA LEU A 401 -15.75 4.06 -8.55
C LEU A 401 -16.44 5.23 -7.87
N ALA A 402 -16.74 6.32 -8.60
CA ALA A 402 -17.53 7.44 -8.10
C ALA A 402 -18.93 6.99 -7.65
N GLY A 403 -19.57 6.08 -8.40
CA GLY A 403 -20.84 5.47 -8.02
C GLY A 403 -20.80 4.73 -6.68
N LYS A 404 -19.63 4.24 -6.29
CA LYS A 404 -19.39 3.54 -5.04
C LYS A 404 -18.87 4.45 -3.92
N ALA A 405 -18.25 5.58 -4.26
CA ALA A 405 -17.63 6.49 -3.30
C ALA A 405 -18.62 7.22 -2.41
N GLY A 406 -19.88 7.32 -2.84
CA GLY A 406 -20.93 8.02 -2.09
C GLY A 406 -20.77 9.54 -2.12
N SER A 407 -20.18 10.09 -3.17
CA SER A 407 -20.08 11.52 -3.43
C SER A 407 -20.84 11.87 -4.70
N ALA A 408 -22.05 12.41 -4.54
CA ALA A 408 -22.86 12.91 -5.66
C ALA A 408 -22.13 14.04 -6.41
N ARG A 409 -21.39 14.87 -5.70
CA ARG A 409 -20.58 15.96 -6.30
C ARG A 409 -19.48 15.44 -7.22
N LEU A 410 -18.83 14.30 -6.86
CA LEU A 410 -17.84 13.68 -7.73
C LEU A 410 -18.49 13.12 -9.00
N VAL A 411 -19.69 12.55 -8.86
CA VAL A 411 -20.49 12.08 -9.99
C VAL A 411 -20.85 13.23 -10.92
N GLU A 412 -21.39 14.33 -10.40
CA GLU A 412 -21.72 15.53 -11.16
C GLU A 412 -20.51 16.12 -11.87
N LEU A 413 -19.38 16.21 -11.17
CA LEU A 413 -18.13 16.72 -11.73
C LEU A 413 -17.63 15.86 -12.90
N MET A 414 -17.61 14.54 -12.75
CA MET A 414 -17.20 13.64 -13.83
C MET A 414 -18.18 13.65 -15.00
N ALA A 415 -19.49 13.70 -14.72
CA ALA A 415 -20.51 13.80 -15.76
C ALA A 415 -20.38 15.08 -16.59
N ALA A 416 -20.09 16.22 -15.94
CA ALA A 416 -19.82 17.49 -16.64
C ALA A 416 -18.59 17.41 -17.57
N HIS A 417 -17.68 16.44 -17.36
CA HIS A 417 -16.52 16.16 -18.23
C HIS A 417 -16.71 14.92 -19.11
N GLY A 418 -17.97 14.52 -19.38
CA GLY A 418 -18.30 13.49 -20.35
C GLY A 418 -18.19 12.06 -19.82
N ALA A 419 -18.30 11.84 -18.51
CA ALA A 419 -18.38 10.49 -17.97
C ALA A 419 -19.65 9.77 -18.46
N ASN A 420 -19.50 8.50 -18.85
CA ASN A 420 -20.58 7.68 -19.38
C ASN A 420 -21.18 6.77 -18.29
N ALA A 421 -22.39 7.08 -17.84
CA ALA A 421 -23.11 6.32 -16.83
C ALA A 421 -23.54 4.91 -17.29
N ASN A 422 -23.44 4.62 -18.58
CA ASN A 422 -23.92 3.38 -19.20
C ASN A 422 -22.78 2.46 -19.67
N GLN A 423 -21.51 2.84 -19.47
CA GLN A 423 -20.38 2.00 -19.83
C GLN A 423 -20.36 0.75 -18.96
N LEU A 424 -20.30 -0.42 -19.58
CA LEU A 424 -20.32 -1.69 -18.85
C LEU A 424 -18.91 -2.16 -18.51
N ARG A 425 -18.74 -2.66 -17.31
CA ARG A 425 -17.58 -3.49 -16.90
C ARG A 425 -17.68 -4.88 -17.54
N LYS A 426 -16.62 -5.69 -17.39
CA LYS A 426 -16.64 -7.09 -17.87
C LYS A 426 -17.68 -7.96 -17.16
N ASP A 427 -18.10 -7.62 -15.96
CA ASP A 427 -19.15 -8.30 -15.21
C ASP A 427 -20.56 -7.78 -15.53
N GLY A 428 -20.68 -6.90 -16.53
CA GLY A 428 -21.96 -6.37 -17.01
C GLY A 428 -22.52 -5.19 -16.18
N HIS A 429 -21.88 -4.79 -15.07
CA HIS A 429 -22.36 -3.66 -14.29
C HIS A 429 -21.97 -2.32 -14.92
N SER A 430 -22.92 -1.38 -14.93
CA SER A 430 -22.70 0.04 -15.26
C SER A 430 -22.37 0.85 -14.00
N PRO A 431 -21.82 2.08 -14.12
CA PRO A 431 -21.70 3.00 -13.00
C PRO A 431 -23.01 3.18 -12.23
N PHE A 432 -24.11 3.28 -12.95
CA PHE A 432 -25.45 3.42 -12.36
C PHE A 432 -25.86 2.21 -11.53
N SER A 433 -25.69 0.98 -12.05
CA SER A 433 -26.03 -0.23 -11.29
C SER A 433 -25.16 -0.37 -10.03
N ILE A 434 -23.89 0.04 -10.08
CA ILE A 434 -23.00 0.09 -8.90
C ILE A 434 -23.50 1.09 -7.87
N ALA A 435 -23.97 2.26 -8.29
CA ALA A 435 -24.56 3.26 -7.39
C ALA A 435 -25.82 2.71 -6.71
N VAL A 436 -26.69 2.02 -7.47
CA VAL A 436 -27.87 1.33 -6.92
C VAL A 436 -27.46 0.31 -5.85
N MET A 437 -26.47 -0.55 -6.14
CA MET A 437 -25.95 -1.53 -5.17
C MET A 437 -25.37 -0.86 -3.90
N SER A 438 -24.89 0.35 -4.01
CA SER A 438 -24.34 1.11 -2.87
C SER A 438 -25.43 1.73 -2.00
N ASN A 439 -26.68 1.66 -2.41
CA ASN A 439 -27.86 2.20 -1.69
C ASN A 439 -27.74 3.70 -1.35
N ASP A 440 -27.05 4.47 -2.21
CA ASP A 440 -26.78 5.89 -2.01
C ASP A 440 -27.71 6.72 -2.93
N LEU A 441 -28.86 7.14 -2.38
CA LEU A 441 -29.89 7.83 -3.15
C LEU A 441 -29.37 9.12 -3.83
N PRO A 442 -28.64 10.03 -3.18
CA PRO A 442 -28.05 11.20 -3.84
C PRO A 442 -27.19 10.85 -5.06
N VAL A 443 -26.36 9.81 -4.97
CA VAL A 443 -25.50 9.36 -6.09
C VAL A 443 -26.34 8.80 -7.23
N VAL A 444 -27.34 7.96 -6.92
CA VAL A 444 -28.28 7.40 -7.91
C VAL A 444 -29.05 8.51 -8.63
N GLN A 445 -29.54 9.52 -7.89
CA GLN A 445 -30.23 10.66 -8.47
C GLN A 445 -29.31 11.48 -9.39
N ALA A 446 -28.07 11.76 -8.96
CA ALA A 446 -27.09 12.47 -9.78
C ALA A 446 -26.80 11.73 -11.08
N MET A 447 -26.57 10.41 -11.04
CA MET A 447 -26.34 9.63 -12.26
C MET A 447 -27.56 9.57 -13.18
N ALA A 448 -28.75 9.44 -12.63
CA ALA A 448 -29.98 9.46 -13.41
C ALA A 448 -30.18 10.82 -14.11
N ALA A 449 -29.90 11.93 -13.44
CA ALA A 449 -29.96 13.28 -14.01
C ALA A 449 -28.94 13.49 -15.14
N HIS A 450 -27.85 12.74 -15.15
CA HIS A 450 -26.76 12.84 -16.12
C HIS A 450 -26.75 11.65 -17.12
N GLY A 451 -27.91 11.14 -17.51
CA GLY A 451 -28.08 10.27 -18.68
C GLY A 451 -27.90 8.77 -18.41
N ALA A 452 -27.96 8.34 -17.15
CA ALA A 452 -28.01 6.92 -16.87
C ALA A 452 -29.30 6.29 -17.43
N GLN A 453 -29.17 5.15 -18.09
CA GLN A 453 -30.30 4.35 -18.60
C GLN A 453 -30.95 3.56 -17.45
N VAL A 454 -31.85 4.22 -16.72
CA VAL A 454 -32.50 3.67 -15.52
C VAL A 454 -33.26 2.37 -15.81
N LYS A 455 -33.77 2.20 -17.05
CA LYS A 455 -34.55 1.02 -17.47
C LYS A 455 -33.72 -0.04 -18.18
N MET A 456 -32.38 0.08 -18.16
CA MET A 456 -31.50 -0.91 -18.79
C MET A 456 -31.63 -2.27 -18.11
N LEU A 457 -31.65 -3.34 -18.89
CA LEU A 457 -31.61 -4.71 -18.40
C LEU A 457 -30.15 -5.15 -18.22
N PHE A 458 -29.91 -5.86 -17.14
CA PHE A 458 -28.64 -6.44 -16.79
C PHE A 458 -28.58 -7.90 -17.18
N ASN A 459 -27.60 -8.28 -18.01
CA ASN A 459 -27.42 -9.63 -18.56
C ASN A 459 -25.99 -10.13 -18.30
N PRO A 460 -25.67 -10.57 -17.08
CA PRO A 460 -24.32 -10.98 -16.73
C PRO A 460 -23.84 -12.25 -17.46
N SER A 461 -24.75 -13.15 -17.89
CA SER A 461 -24.39 -14.41 -18.52
C SER A 461 -23.59 -14.26 -19.81
N ASP A 462 -23.76 -13.14 -20.52
CA ASP A 462 -23.03 -12.85 -21.77
C ASP A 462 -21.57 -12.49 -21.52
N LYS A 463 -21.22 -12.17 -20.29
CA LYS A 463 -19.92 -11.62 -19.86
C LYS A 463 -19.12 -12.56 -18.96
N ILE A 464 -19.73 -13.65 -18.44
CA ILE A 464 -19.09 -14.56 -17.49
C ILE A 464 -18.60 -15.81 -18.23
N PRO A 465 -17.31 -16.18 -18.10
CA PRO A 465 -16.78 -17.41 -18.70
C PRO A 465 -17.47 -18.69 -18.22
N ASP A 466 -17.58 -19.68 -19.09
CA ASP A 466 -18.29 -20.96 -18.85
C ASP A 466 -17.99 -21.70 -17.54
N PRO A 467 -16.74 -21.82 -17.06
CA PRO A 467 -16.50 -22.57 -15.82
C PRO A 467 -17.12 -21.94 -14.57
N VAL A 468 -17.49 -20.67 -14.63
CA VAL A 468 -18.14 -19.96 -13.50
C VAL A 468 -19.65 -20.04 -13.57
N LYS A 469 -20.22 -20.26 -14.75
CA LYS A 469 -21.66 -20.39 -14.94
C LYS A 469 -22.28 -21.61 -14.20
N SER A 470 -21.48 -22.64 -13.92
CA SER A 470 -21.92 -23.83 -13.22
C SER A 470 -22.05 -23.69 -11.70
N ILE A 471 -21.57 -22.62 -11.11
CA ILE A 471 -21.45 -22.46 -9.65
C ILE A 471 -22.46 -21.43 -9.10
N ALA A 472 -22.94 -20.52 -9.93
CA ALA A 472 -23.91 -19.50 -9.54
C ALA A 472 -25.16 -19.57 -10.42
N GLU A 473 -26.34 -19.46 -9.82
CA GLU A 473 -27.56 -19.18 -10.56
C GLU A 473 -27.44 -17.76 -11.15
N ILE A 474 -26.97 -17.68 -12.41
CA ILE A 474 -26.86 -16.42 -13.13
C ILE A 474 -28.24 -16.07 -13.66
N ARG A 475 -28.73 -14.90 -13.29
CA ARG A 475 -30.01 -14.35 -13.74
C ARG A 475 -29.76 -13.30 -14.81
N ASN A 476 -30.51 -13.38 -15.89
CA ASN A 476 -30.52 -12.36 -16.95
C ASN A 476 -31.84 -11.59 -16.93
N ASN A 477 -31.92 -10.57 -17.76
CA ASN A 477 -33.07 -9.67 -17.84
C ASN A 477 -33.41 -8.99 -16.50
N GLU A 478 -32.41 -8.80 -15.65
CA GLU A 478 -32.57 -8.09 -14.38
C GLU A 478 -32.70 -6.60 -14.60
N THR A 479 -33.73 -5.99 -14.02
CA THR A 479 -33.82 -4.52 -13.93
C THR A 479 -32.98 -4.02 -12.75
N VAL A 480 -32.76 -2.72 -12.68
CA VAL A 480 -32.10 -2.11 -11.52
C VAL A 480 -32.85 -2.32 -10.21
N LEU A 481 -34.18 -2.61 -10.26
CA LEU A 481 -34.96 -3.00 -9.08
C LEU A 481 -34.59 -4.42 -8.59
N HIS A 482 -34.31 -5.36 -9.50
CA HIS A 482 -33.78 -6.69 -9.13
C HIS A 482 -32.41 -6.54 -8.45
N ILE A 483 -31.52 -5.69 -9.01
CA ILE A 483 -30.21 -5.39 -8.42
C ILE A 483 -30.37 -4.76 -7.03
N ALA A 484 -31.31 -3.81 -6.86
CA ALA A 484 -31.60 -3.20 -5.57
C ALA A 484 -32.08 -4.25 -4.55
N ALA A 485 -32.96 -5.18 -4.98
CA ALA A 485 -33.47 -6.26 -4.14
C ALA A 485 -32.36 -7.20 -3.65
N ILE A 486 -31.50 -7.67 -4.57
CA ILE A 486 -30.38 -8.58 -4.27
C ILE A 486 -29.36 -7.91 -3.32
N SER A 487 -29.06 -6.64 -3.52
CA SER A 487 -28.09 -5.89 -2.71
C SER A 487 -28.68 -5.34 -1.41
N GLY A 488 -29.99 -5.39 -1.21
CA GLY A 488 -30.65 -4.83 -0.03
C GLY A 488 -30.73 -3.30 -0.06
N ALA A 489 -30.79 -2.70 -1.24
CA ALA A 489 -30.73 -1.28 -1.47
C ALA A 489 -32.14 -0.63 -1.35
N ASN A 490 -32.66 -0.55 -0.13
CA ASN A 490 -34.03 -0.11 0.15
C ASN A 490 -34.29 1.40 -0.08
N TYR A 491 -33.29 2.26 0.09
CA TYR A 491 -33.49 3.73 -0.05
C TYR A 491 -33.69 4.17 -1.48
N VAL A 492 -33.15 3.43 -2.45
CA VAL A 492 -33.25 3.78 -3.87
C VAL A 492 -34.50 3.24 -4.55
N VAL A 493 -35.17 2.23 -3.95
CA VAL A 493 -36.35 1.56 -4.54
C VAL A 493 -37.49 2.53 -4.88
N PRO A 494 -37.93 3.45 -3.99
CA PRO A 494 -39.00 4.39 -4.30
C PRO A 494 -38.64 5.32 -5.47
N PHE A 495 -37.38 5.78 -5.53
CA PHE A 495 -36.91 6.63 -6.62
C PHE A 495 -36.93 5.88 -7.96
N LEU A 496 -36.40 4.64 -8.01
CA LEU A 496 -36.34 3.83 -9.23
C LEU A 496 -37.76 3.52 -9.75
N ALA A 497 -38.70 3.22 -8.86
CA ALA A 497 -40.09 3.01 -9.22
C ALA A 497 -40.72 4.30 -9.80
N ALA A 498 -40.45 5.47 -9.19
CA ALA A 498 -40.91 6.76 -9.70
C ALA A 498 -40.31 7.12 -11.07
N GLN A 499 -39.14 6.58 -11.43
CA GLN A 499 -38.55 6.68 -12.76
C GLN A 499 -39.21 5.73 -13.79
N GLY A 500 -40.24 4.98 -13.38
CA GLY A 500 -41.01 4.09 -14.24
C GLY A 500 -40.31 2.77 -14.55
N VAL A 501 -39.44 2.28 -13.65
CA VAL A 501 -38.96 0.90 -13.70
C VAL A 501 -40.09 -0.01 -13.25
N ALA A 502 -40.44 -1.04 -14.06
CA ALA A 502 -41.56 -1.91 -13.79
C ALA A 502 -41.32 -2.76 -12.52
N LEU A 503 -42.25 -2.65 -11.55
CA LEU A 503 -42.20 -3.38 -10.29
C LEU A 503 -42.51 -4.88 -10.45
N ASP A 504 -43.25 -5.23 -11.51
CA ASP A 504 -43.68 -6.58 -11.87
C ASP A 504 -42.81 -7.24 -12.95
N ALA A 505 -41.75 -6.53 -13.39
CA ALA A 505 -40.78 -7.09 -14.33
C ALA A 505 -40.21 -8.41 -13.79
N ARG A 506 -40.10 -9.42 -14.67
CA ARG A 506 -39.54 -10.73 -14.32
C ARG A 506 -38.21 -10.95 -15.02
N ASN A 507 -37.26 -11.50 -14.28
CA ASN A 507 -36.01 -11.97 -14.85
C ASN A 507 -36.20 -13.29 -15.61
N ASP A 508 -35.15 -13.88 -16.16
CA ASP A 508 -35.18 -15.15 -16.89
C ASP A 508 -35.57 -16.36 -16.03
N HIS A 509 -35.54 -16.25 -14.70
CA HIS A 509 -36.04 -17.26 -13.76
C HIS A 509 -37.52 -17.03 -13.37
N GLY A 510 -38.17 -16.04 -13.96
CA GLY A 510 -39.55 -15.68 -13.67
C GLY A 510 -39.73 -14.92 -12.33
N GLU A 511 -38.66 -14.51 -11.68
CA GLU A 511 -38.69 -13.83 -10.39
C GLU A 511 -38.88 -12.32 -10.58
N THR A 512 -39.66 -11.70 -9.73
CA THR A 512 -39.77 -10.25 -9.59
C THR A 512 -38.71 -9.71 -8.58
N ALA A 513 -38.46 -8.43 -8.60
CA ALA A 513 -37.61 -7.78 -7.58
C ALA A 513 -38.14 -8.03 -6.14
N GLN A 514 -39.46 -8.11 -5.94
CA GLN A 514 -40.05 -8.43 -4.64
C GLN A 514 -39.69 -9.86 -4.22
N ASP A 515 -39.80 -10.84 -5.14
CA ASP A 515 -39.48 -12.24 -4.86
C ASP A 515 -38.01 -12.38 -4.41
N LEU A 516 -37.11 -11.67 -5.09
CA LEU A 516 -35.68 -11.64 -4.73
C LEU A 516 -35.42 -10.97 -3.38
N ALA A 517 -36.11 -9.86 -3.06
CA ALA A 517 -35.99 -9.21 -1.76
C ALA A 517 -36.41 -10.14 -0.62
N ASP A 518 -37.55 -10.81 -0.78
CA ASP A 518 -38.07 -11.77 0.21
C ASP A 518 -37.12 -12.98 0.38
N ALA A 519 -36.54 -13.48 -0.72
CA ALA A 519 -35.58 -14.58 -0.69
C ALA A 519 -34.27 -14.17 0.04
N GLN A 520 -33.75 -12.98 -0.24
CA GLN A 520 -32.53 -12.45 0.41
C GLN A 520 -32.73 -12.24 1.91
N GLU A 521 -33.88 -11.74 2.33
CA GLU A 521 -34.22 -11.60 3.75
C GLU A 521 -34.23 -12.93 4.47
N ARG A 522 -34.88 -13.96 3.87
CA ARG A 522 -34.90 -15.32 4.43
C ARG A 522 -33.52 -15.92 4.55
N PHE A 523 -32.66 -15.73 3.52
CA PHE A 523 -31.28 -16.22 3.53
C PHE A 523 -30.44 -15.55 4.60
N ARG A 524 -30.52 -14.23 4.70
CA ARG A 524 -29.79 -13.45 5.72
C ARG A 524 -30.19 -13.85 7.13
N TYR A 525 -31.49 -14.00 7.37
CA TYR A 525 -32.02 -14.45 8.66
C TYR A 525 -31.53 -15.85 9.04
N ALA A 526 -31.57 -16.80 8.11
CA ALA A 526 -31.09 -18.17 8.33
C ALA A 526 -29.62 -18.20 8.69
N ARG A 527 -28.79 -17.44 7.96
CA ARG A 527 -27.35 -17.33 8.19
C ARG A 527 -27.01 -16.64 9.51
N ALA A 528 -27.79 -15.62 9.90
CA ALA A 528 -27.67 -14.97 11.20
C ALA A 528 -27.93 -15.95 12.35
N LYS A 529 -28.95 -16.76 12.21
CA LYS A 529 -29.32 -17.78 13.20
C LYS A 529 -28.24 -18.85 13.35
N GLU A 530 -27.66 -19.30 12.24
CA GLU A 530 -26.53 -20.25 12.23
C GLU A 530 -25.30 -19.67 12.91
N ALA A 531 -24.92 -18.45 12.58
CA ALA A 531 -23.78 -17.76 13.17
C ALA A 531 -23.95 -17.51 14.68
N ALA A 532 -25.16 -17.18 15.14
CA ALA A 532 -25.47 -17.01 16.55
C ALA A 532 -25.42 -18.34 17.31
N GLY A 533 -25.87 -19.44 16.71
CA GLY A 533 -25.78 -20.79 17.28
C GLY A 533 -24.34 -21.27 17.45
N ASN A 534 -23.45 -20.91 16.53
CA ASN A 534 -22.02 -21.29 16.58
C ASN A 534 -21.19 -20.47 17.58
N MET A 535 -21.69 -19.34 18.09
CA MET A 535 -20.96 -18.44 18.98
C MET A 535 -21.36 -18.55 20.47
N ASP A 536 -22.24 -19.49 20.83
CA ASP A 536 -22.75 -19.70 22.21
C ASP A 536 -23.18 -18.40 22.93
N ARG A 537 -23.73 -17.44 22.17
CA ARG A 537 -24.24 -16.17 22.70
C ARG A 537 -25.69 -16.33 23.14
N LYS A 538 -25.89 -16.80 24.35
CA LYS A 538 -27.22 -16.80 24.98
C LYS A 538 -27.70 -15.36 25.17
N GLY A 539 -28.87 -15.04 24.58
CA GLY A 539 -29.56 -13.77 24.79
C GLY A 539 -29.44 -12.74 23.65
N THR A 540 -28.90 -13.12 22.48
CA THR A 540 -28.91 -12.22 21.32
C THR A 540 -30.23 -12.41 20.55
N GLU A 541 -31.08 -11.40 20.52
CA GLU A 541 -32.27 -11.38 19.68
C GLU A 541 -31.86 -11.12 18.23
N ILE A 542 -32.23 -12.03 17.32
CA ILE A 542 -31.97 -11.91 15.88
C ILE A 542 -33.20 -11.24 15.27
N VAL A 543 -33.08 -9.97 14.96
CA VAL A 543 -34.14 -9.22 14.27
C VAL A 543 -34.09 -9.54 12.77
N ARG A 544 -35.25 -9.89 12.21
CA ARG A 544 -35.41 -10.09 10.77
C ARG A 544 -35.38 -8.74 10.05
N GLU A 545 -34.40 -8.53 9.17
CA GLU A 545 -34.35 -7.33 8.33
C GLU A 545 -35.35 -7.47 7.18
N THR A 546 -36.42 -6.67 7.23
CA THR A 546 -37.48 -6.69 6.20
C THR A 546 -37.48 -5.42 5.34
N GLN A 547 -36.55 -4.49 5.56
CA GLN A 547 -36.59 -3.14 5.03
C GLN A 547 -36.70 -3.07 3.50
N THR A 548 -35.96 -3.92 2.78
CA THR A 548 -36.01 -3.92 1.30
C THR A 548 -37.32 -4.51 0.80
N SER A 549 -37.74 -5.66 1.33
CA SER A 549 -39.03 -6.26 1.03
C SER A 549 -40.20 -5.32 1.37
N ASP A 550 -40.15 -4.63 2.51
CA ASP A 550 -41.17 -3.67 2.93
C ASP A 550 -41.23 -2.43 2.01
N ALA A 551 -40.09 -1.98 1.49
CA ALA A 551 -40.05 -0.91 0.50
C ALA A 551 -40.81 -1.30 -0.78
N PHE A 552 -40.65 -2.53 -1.26
CA PHE A 552 -41.39 -3.05 -2.41
C PHE A 552 -42.87 -3.26 -2.07
N LYS A 553 -43.22 -3.84 -0.91
CA LYS A 553 -44.60 -4.06 -0.47
C LYS A 553 -45.42 -2.78 -0.39
N LYS A 554 -44.82 -1.69 0.12
CA LYS A 554 -45.44 -0.37 0.15
C LYS A 554 -45.81 0.14 -1.24
N LEU A 555 -44.95 -0.08 -2.23
CA LEU A 555 -45.17 0.39 -3.60
C LEU A 555 -46.17 -0.51 -4.38
N THR A 556 -46.20 -1.80 -4.09
CA THR A 556 -47.10 -2.75 -4.76
C THR A 556 -48.50 -2.87 -4.12
N GLY A 557 -48.75 -2.16 -3.02
CA GLY A 557 -50.00 -2.23 -2.27
C GLY A 557 -50.22 -3.54 -1.50
N LYS A 558 -49.22 -4.44 -1.44
CA LYS A 558 -49.29 -5.74 -0.75
C LYS A 558 -49.00 -5.65 0.75
N GLY A 559 -48.84 -4.42 1.29
CA GLY A 559 -48.36 -4.17 2.67
C GLY A 559 -49.42 -4.22 3.76
N ASN A 560 -50.72 -4.43 3.48
CA ASN A 560 -51.78 -4.27 4.46
C ASN A 560 -52.46 -5.56 4.93
N SER A 561 -51.85 -6.74 4.81
CA SER A 561 -52.53 -7.98 5.19
C SER A 561 -51.76 -8.91 6.14
N VAL A 562 -50.95 -8.38 7.07
CA VAL A 562 -50.48 -9.23 8.21
C VAL A 562 -50.37 -8.35 9.48
N ALA A 563 -51.53 -8.03 10.03
CA ALA A 563 -51.69 -7.67 11.41
C ALA A 563 -52.90 -8.42 11.96
N SER A 564 -52.78 -9.74 12.11
CA SER A 564 -53.59 -10.58 13.01
C SER A 564 -53.20 -12.04 12.81
N ASN A 565 -52.24 -12.53 13.59
CA ASN A 565 -52.26 -13.73 14.40
C ASN A 565 -50.92 -13.95 15.08
#